data_20f122db5f9fb506f758ea4cf52efff0
#
_entry.id   20f122db5f9fb506f758ea4cf52efff0
#
_cell.length_a   1.000
_cell.length_b   1.000
_cell.length_c   1.000
_cell.angle_alpha   90.00
_cell.angle_beta   90.00
_cell.angle_gamma   90.00
#
_symmetry.space_group_name_H-M   'P 1'
#
loop_
_entity.id
_entity.type
_entity.pdbx_description
1 polymer ?
#
loop_
_entity_poly.entity_id
_entity_poly.type
_entity_poly.pdbx_seq_one_letter_code
_entity_poly.pdbx_strand_id
1 'polypeptide(L)'
;PTLRLKAGDRLGVTLHNGLDDPTNLHVHGLHVSPEGNGDNPFVMVEPGESFSYEYQLPADHPPGLYWYHPHHHGFVADQIFGGLYGAIIVDDPEPIEAARERVLVISDITLDGLGRIPAVSPMEQMLGREGQLMLVNGQVNPRLSARPAERERWRIVNACVSRYLRLRLDGQRMQLLGIDSGRFGTPETVDEIVLAPGNRVDLLVTMVDGTAVLETLPYDRGAPGGMMSGGERPRSGTLAGRASLATLTVAGEPVTAAPEVLLQPAPRDLRGTAVTARRELTFAMGMGGMMGGGGSMMSFTINGREFDPGRVDTTVETGSIEEWTLRNTSPMDHPVHLHVWPMQILEIDGRTPDSAVWQDVVNVAARSQVRVRIAFDDFAGRSVYHCHILDHEDNGMMGVIEAR
;
A
#
# COMPACT_ATOMS: atom_id res chain seq x y z
N PRO A 1 -3.78 5.38 -15.89
CA PRO A 1 -3.73 4.17 -16.75
C PRO A 1 -2.99 3.04 -16.03
N THR A 2 -3.19 1.79 -16.51
CA THR A 2 -2.39 0.66 -16.05
C THR A 2 -1.15 0.54 -16.94
N LEU A 3 0.03 0.50 -16.34
CA LEU A 3 1.30 0.23 -17.01
C LEU A 3 1.59 -1.28 -16.94
N ARG A 4 2.18 -1.84 -17.99
CA ARG A 4 2.53 -3.26 -18.02
C ARG A 4 3.97 -3.44 -18.47
N LEU A 5 4.73 -4.17 -17.66
CA LEU A 5 6.18 -4.35 -17.78
C LEU A 5 6.53 -5.83 -17.61
N LYS A 6 7.76 -6.17 -17.92
CA LYS A 6 8.40 -7.46 -17.62
C LYS A 6 9.67 -7.20 -16.80
N ALA A 7 10.11 -8.22 -16.08
CA ALA A 7 11.45 -8.18 -15.47
C ALA A 7 12.51 -7.86 -16.53
N GLY A 8 13.43 -6.98 -16.20
CA GLY A 8 14.47 -6.47 -17.10
C GLY A 8 14.05 -5.29 -18.01
N ASP A 9 12.77 -4.92 -18.05
CA ASP A 9 12.31 -3.79 -18.85
C ASP A 9 12.82 -2.45 -18.31
N ARG A 10 12.89 -1.46 -19.22
CA ARG A 10 13.14 -0.06 -18.89
C ARG A 10 11.88 0.75 -19.18
N LEU A 11 11.42 1.49 -18.17
CA LEU A 11 10.28 2.40 -18.28
C LEU A 11 10.76 3.84 -18.24
N GLY A 12 10.48 4.60 -19.30
CA GLY A 12 10.67 6.06 -19.33
C GLY A 12 9.31 6.77 -19.17
N VAL A 13 9.24 7.73 -18.27
CA VAL A 13 8.04 8.55 -18.03
C VAL A 13 8.42 10.02 -18.02
N THR A 14 7.77 10.83 -18.82
CA THR A 14 7.86 12.29 -18.68
C THR A 14 6.60 12.78 -17.98
N LEU A 15 6.78 13.28 -16.74
CA LEU A 15 5.74 13.90 -15.95
C LEU A 15 5.67 15.39 -16.29
N HIS A 16 4.47 15.86 -16.66
CA HIS A 16 4.17 17.29 -16.80
C HIS A 16 3.27 17.70 -15.64
N ASN A 17 3.71 18.63 -14.83
CA ASN A 17 2.90 19.11 -13.72
C ASN A 17 1.94 20.21 -14.18
N GLY A 18 0.67 19.85 -14.32
CA GLY A 18 -0.43 20.79 -14.60
C GLY A 18 -1.24 21.18 -13.36
N LEU A 19 -0.78 20.84 -12.16
CA LEU A 19 -1.41 21.22 -10.89
C LEU A 19 -0.97 22.62 -10.48
N ASP A 20 -1.65 23.18 -9.48
CA ASP A 20 -1.25 24.45 -8.84
C ASP A 20 -0.18 24.23 -7.75
N ASP A 21 0.08 22.98 -7.36
CA ASP A 21 1.02 22.59 -6.30
C ASP A 21 2.17 21.74 -6.88
N PRO A 22 3.32 21.68 -6.20
CA PRO A 22 4.42 20.78 -6.54
C PRO A 22 3.98 19.31 -6.50
N THR A 23 4.62 18.50 -7.34
CA THR A 23 4.35 17.06 -7.41
C THR A 23 5.61 16.28 -7.79
N ASN A 24 5.50 14.95 -7.78
CA ASN A 24 6.50 14.04 -8.32
C ASN A 24 5.84 12.70 -8.69
N LEU A 25 6.63 11.67 -8.97
CA LEU A 25 6.15 10.33 -9.28
C LEU A 25 6.96 9.30 -8.50
N HIS A 26 6.27 8.50 -7.72
CA HIS A 26 6.78 7.30 -7.05
C HIS A 26 6.20 6.04 -7.70
N VAL A 27 7.02 5.02 -7.86
CA VAL A 27 6.62 3.70 -8.38
C VAL A 27 6.61 2.68 -7.24
N HIS A 28 5.54 2.71 -6.48
CA HIS A 28 5.36 2.02 -5.23
C HIS A 28 5.54 0.50 -5.34
N GLY A 29 6.49 -0.02 -4.60
CA GLY A 29 6.83 -1.43 -4.50
C GLY A 29 7.78 -1.95 -5.58
N LEU A 30 8.05 -1.19 -6.66
CA LEU A 30 9.08 -1.57 -7.62
C LEU A 30 10.46 -1.53 -6.98
N HIS A 31 11.25 -2.56 -7.25
CA HIS A 31 12.65 -2.62 -6.85
C HIS A 31 13.52 -1.98 -7.94
N VAL A 32 13.75 -0.68 -7.82
CA VAL A 32 14.46 0.16 -8.79
C VAL A 32 15.34 1.18 -8.07
N SER A 33 16.32 1.77 -8.80
CA SER A 33 17.24 2.74 -8.20
C SER A 33 16.50 3.97 -7.64
N PRO A 34 16.83 4.43 -6.43
CA PRO A 34 16.31 5.67 -5.85
C PRO A 34 17.08 6.92 -6.28
N GLU A 35 18.12 6.80 -7.10
CA GLU A 35 19.01 7.91 -7.43
C GLU A 35 18.61 8.66 -8.71
N GLY A 36 19.02 9.91 -8.79
CA GLY A 36 18.90 10.74 -10.00
C GLY A 36 17.46 10.88 -10.45
N ASN A 37 17.16 10.35 -11.64
CA ASN A 37 15.82 10.31 -12.24
C ASN A 37 15.11 8.95 -12.09
N GLY A 38 15.58 8.10 -11.21
CA GLY A 38 14.90 6.87 -10.77
C GLY A 38 13.74 7.18 -9.80
N ASP A 39 13.48 6.26 -8.87
CA ASP A 39 12.43 6.41 -7.85
C ASP A 39 12.89 7.31 -6.69
N ASN A 40 13.21 8.55 -7.03
CA ASN A 40 13.79 9.53 -6.12
C ASN A 40 12.69 10.37 -5.45
N PRO A 41 12.38 10.13 -4.15
CA PRO A 41 11.30 10.84 -3.46
C PRO A 41 11.60 12.32 -3.21
N PHE A 42 12.85 12.76 -3.42
CA PHE A 42 13.28 14.16 -3.22
C PHE A 42 13.15 15.02 -4.50
N VAL A 43 12.73 14.44 -5.62
CA VAL A 43 12.39 15.19 -6.82
C VAL A 43 11.17 16.06 -6.54
N MET A 44 11.24 17.32 -6.95
CA MET A 44 10.15 18.28 -6.92
C MET A 44 9.94 18.83 -8.32
N VAL A 45 8.74 18.67 -8.85
CA VAL A 45 8.32 19.21 -10.15
C VAL A 45 7.34 20.33 -9.89
N GLU A 46 7.77 21.57 -10.08
CA GLU A 46 6.96 22.76 -9.83
C GLU A 46 5.79 22.88 -10.82
N PRO A 47 4.74 23.65 -10.50
CA PRO A 47 3.66 23.96 -11.43
C PRO A 47 4.15 24.43 -12.81
N GLY A 48 3.67 23.78 -13.86
CA GLY A 48 4.06 24.05 -15.25
C GLY A 48 5.38 23.43 -15.69
N GLU A 49 6.14 22.81 -14.81
CA GLU A 49 7.39 22.14 -15.14
C GLU A 49 7.18 20.68 -15.55
N SER A 50 8.27 20.07 -16.00
CA SER A 50 8.31 18.66 -16.42
C SER A 50 9.57 17.99 -15.92
N PHE A 51 9.46 16.70 -15.61
CA PHE A 51 10.59 15.87 -15.22
C PHE A 51 10.53 14.51 -15.94
N SER A 52 11.68 14.02 -16.40
CA SER A 52 11.78 12.72 -17.10
C SER A 52 12.38 11.67 -16.17
N TYR A 53 11.54 10.74 -15.75
CA TYR A 53 11.92 9.57 -14.96
C TYR A 53 12.39 8.43 -15.86
N GLU A 54 13.27 7.60 -15.32
CA GLU A 54 13.75 6.40 -15.94
C GLU A 54 13.91 5.30 -14.89
N TYR A 55 13.12 4.24 -15.03
CA TYR A 55 13.13 3.10 -14.14
C TYR A 55 13.65 1.87 -14.88
N GLN A 56 14.76 1.29 -14.40
CA GLN A 56 15.31 0.05 -14.92
C GLN A 56 14.97 -1.08 -13.96
N LEU A 57 14.14 -2.03 -14.39
CA LEU A 57 13.82 -3.20 -13.58
C LEU A 57 14.99 -4.20 -13.65
N PRO A 58 15.40 -4.82 -12.54
CA PRO A 58 16.29 -5.98 -12.55
C PRO A 58 15.73 -7.13 -13.40
N ALA A 59 16.62 -7.96 -13.96
CA ALA A 59 16.23 -9.10 -14.79
C ALA A 59 15.47 -10.20 -14.00
N ASP A 60 15.60 -10.21 -12.69
CA ASP A 60 14.94 -11.09 -11.74
C ASP A 60 13.88 -10.38 -10.90
N HIS A 61 13.44 -9.17 -11.32
CA HIS A 61 12.40 -8.42 -10.64
C HIS A 61 11.14 -9.28 -10.43
N PRO A 62 10.59 -9.38 -9.21
CA PRO A 62 9.42 -10.19 -8.94
C PRO A 62 8.21 -9.81 -9.80
N PRO A 63 7.49 -10.79 -10.38
CA PRO A 63 6.22 -10.51 -11.03
C PRO A 63 5.17 -10.15 -9.98
N GLY A 64 4.21 -9.28 -10.33
CA GLY A 64 3.18 -8.90 -9.36
C GLY A 64 2.39 -7.69 -9.76
N LEU A 65 1.71 -7.14 -8.74
CA LEU A 65 0.95 -5.92 -8.81
C LEU A 65 1.63 -4.83 -8.01
N TYR A 66 1.93 -3.75 -8.68
CA TYR A 66 2.54 -2.53 -8.18
C TYR A 66 1.64 -1.36 -8.52
N TRP A 67 1.97 -0.15 -8.07
CA TRP A 67 1.21 1.02 -8.43
C TRP A 67 2.09 2.27 -8.46
N TYR A 68 1.58 3.38 -8.93
CA TYR A 68 2.29 4.66 -8.95
C TYR A 68 1.39 5.76 -8.44
N HIS A 69 2.01 6.74 -7.78
CA HIS A 69 1.32 7.89 -7.22
C HIS A 69 2.30 9.04 -6.93
N PRO A 70 1.83 10.28 -6.69
CA PRO A 70 2.66 11.36 -6.18
C PRO A 70 3.22 11.05 -4.79
N HIS A 71 4.42 11.57 -4.51
CA HIS A 71 5.10 11.39 -3.23
C HIS A 71 5.83 12.67 -2.77
N HIS A 72 5.37 13.85 -3.20
CA HIS A 72 5.96 15.10 -2.73
C HIS A 72 5.41 15.46 -1.35
N HIS A 73 6.28 15.45 -0.33
CA HIS A 73 5.91 15.65 1.08
C HIS A 73 5.07 16.91 1.29
N GLY A 74 3.99 16.80 2.05
CA GLY A 74 3.00 17.83 2.31
C GLY A 74 1.84 17.89 1.31
N PHE A 75 1.89 17.11 0.20
CA PHE A 75 0.88 17.09 -0.86
C PHE A 75 0.41 15.67 -1.22
N VAL A 76 1.00 14.64 -0.63
CA VAL A 76 0.75 13.24 -1.00
C VAL A 76 -0.71 12.85 -0.78
N ALA A 77 -1.22 13.14 0.42
CA ALA A 77 -2.59 12.79 0.80
C ALA A 77 -3.62 13.51 -0.10
N ASP A 78 -3.43 14.80 -0.37
CA ASP A 78 -4.37 15.60 -1.18
C ASP A 78 -4.38 15.14 -2.64
N GLN A 79 -3.20 14.88 -3.21
CA GLN A 79 -3.06 14.49 -4.61
C GLN A 79 -3.60 13.07 -4.86
N ILE A 80 -3.35 12.12 -3.95
CA ILE A 80 -3.90 10.76 -4.06
C ILE A 80 -5.42 10.77 -3.80
N PHE A 81 -5.91 11.52 -2.81
CA PHE A 81 -7.34 11.67 -2.58
C PHE A 81 -8.06 12.30 -3.76
N GLY A 82 -7.35 13.16 -4.51
CA GLY A 82 -7.79 13.74 -5.78
C GLY A 82 -7.78 12.79 -6.97
N GLY A 83 -7.25 11.56 -6.83
CA GLY A 83 -7.28 10.53 -7.86
C GLY A 83 -6.00 10.36 -8.67
N LEU A 84 -4.86 10.91 -8.22
CA LEU A 84 -3.57 10.78 -8.93
C LEU A 84 -2.86 9.48 -8.57
N TYR A 85 -3.27 8.40 -9.19
CA TYR A 85 -2.66 7.07 -9.04
C TYR A 85 -2.98 6.17 -10.24
N GLY A 86 -2.25 5.06 -10.34
CA GLY A 86 -2.56 4.00 -11.31
C GLY A 86 -1.79 2.72 -11.00
N ALA A 87 -2.20 1.63 -11.61
CA ALA A 87 -1.59 0.33 -11.40
C ALA A 87 -0.39 0.11 -12.32
N ILE A 88 0.59 -0.67 -11.83
CA ILE A 88 1.70 -1.23 -12.60
C ILE A 88 1.63 -2.75 -12.46
N ILE A 89 1.74 -3.47 -13.57
CA ILE A 89 1.82 -4.91 -13.60
C ILE A 89 3.20 -5.30 -14.12
N VAL A 90 3.92 -6.11 -13.36
CA VAL A 90 5.06 -6.84 -13.87
C VAL A 90 4.57 -8.25 -14.18
N ASP A 91 4.64 -8.63 -15.46
CA ASP A 91 4.10 -9.90 -15.94
C ASP A 91 4.87 -11.09 -15.37
N ASP A 92 4.13 -12.18 -15.12
CA ASP A 92 4.73 -13.46 -14.76
C ASP A 92 5.55 -14.01 -15.95
N PRO A 93 6.72 -14.61 -15.73
CA PRO A 93 7.51 -15.23 -16.80
C PRO A 93 6.72 -16.36 -17.49
N GLU A 94 5.95 -17.10 -16.72
CA GLU A 94 4.97 -18.07 -17.23
C GLU A 94 3.56 -17.58 -16.84
N PRO A 95 2.66 -17.38 -17.82
CA PRO A 95 1.32 -16.86 -17.55
C PRO A 95 0.53 -17.77 -16.62
N ILE A 96 -0.10 -17.19 -15.60
CA ILE A 96 -1.09 -17.89 -14.78
C ILE A 96 -2.39 -17.98 -15.58
N GLU A 97 -2.85 -19.20 -15.84
CA GLU A 97 -4.05 -19.43 -16.66
C GLU A 97 -5.30 -18.90 -15.95
N ALA A 98 -5.95 -17.94 -16.58
CA ALA A 98 -7.21 -17.36 -16.18
C ALA A 98 -8.00 -16.94 -17.43
N ALA A 99 -9.31 -17.08 -17.39
CA ALA A 99 -10.18 -16.66 -18.49
C ALA A 99 -10.17 -15.16 -18.72
N ARG A 100 -9.87 -14.40 -17.66
CA ARG A 100 -9.79 -12.93 -17.67
C ARG A 100 -8.91 -12.44 -16.52
N GLU A 101 -8.23 -11.32 -16.75
CA GLU A 101 -7.59 -10.53 -15.72
C GLU A 101 -8.41 -9.26 -15.45
N ARG A 102 -8.62 -8.92 -14.18
CA ARG A 102 -9.21 -7.64 -13.75
C ARG A 102 -8.23 -6.90 -12.87
N VAL A 103 -8.03 -5.63 -13.18
CA VAL A 103 -7.32 -4.69 -12.31
C VAL A 103 -8.36 -3.80 -11.63
N LEU A 104 -8.43 -3.86 -10.30
CA LEU A 104 -9.39 -3.14 -9.48
C LEU A 104 -8.62 -2.18 -8.56
N VAL A 105 -8.54 -0.92 -8.94
CA VAL A 105 -7.97 0.12 -8.07
C VAL A 105 -9.10 0.66 -7.22
N ILE A 106 -9.04 0.39 -5.92
CA ILE A 106 -10.05 0.81 -4.95
C ILE A 106 -9.55 2.07 -4.25
N SER A 107 -10.37 3.09 -4.24
CA SER A 107 -10.12 4.36 -3.58
C SER A 107 -11.38 4.88 -2.92
N ASP A 108 -11.24 5.94 -2.16
CA ASP A 108 -12.37 6.65 -1.60
C ASP A 108 -12.23 8.17 -1.78
N ILE A 109 -13.35 8.88 -1.85
CA ILE A 109 -13.39 10.32 -2.04
C ILE A 109 -14.58 10.94 -1.32
N THR A 110 -14.43 12.17 -0.86
CA THR A 110 -15.56 13.02 -0.42
C THR A 110 -15.73 14.18 -1.39
N LEU A 111 -16.96 14.42 -1.81
CA LEU A 111 -17.31 15.56 -2.65
C LEU A 111 -18.38 16.42 -1.97
N ASP A 112 -18.21 17.73 -2.04
CA ASP A 112 -19.22 18.71 -1.58
C ASP A 112 -20.41 18.77 -2.57
N GLY A 113 -21.42 19.56 -2.24
CA GLY A 113 -22.60 19.74 -3.10
C GLY A 113 -22.31 20.39 -4.46
N LEU A 114 -21.09 20.86 -4.70
CA LEU A 114 -20.61 21.41 -5.97
C LEU A 114 -19.65 20.46 -6.70
N GLY A 115 -19.45 19.25 -6.17
CA GLY A 115 -18.55 18.24 -6.75
C GLY A 115 -17.07 18.52 -6.53
N ARG A 116 -16.70 19.33 -5.53
CA ARG A 116 -15.31 19.63 -5.16
C ARG A 116 -14.92 18.84 -3.93
N ILE A 117 -13.64 18.53 -3.80
CA ILE A 117 -13.07 17.95 -2.57
C ILE A 117 -13.04 19.04 -1.50
N PRO A 118 -13.70 18.85 -0.34
CA PRO A 118 -13.65 19.81 0.74
C PRO A 118 -12.28 19.80 1.41
N ALA A 119 -11.91 20.93 2.05
CA ALA A 119 -10.69 20.98 2.85
C ALA A 119 -10.76 19.96 3.99
N VAL A 120 -9.64 19.28 4.22
CA VAL A 120 -9.49 18.30 5.30
C VAL A 120 -9.51 19.00 6.66
N SER A 121 -10.25 18.44 7.62
CA SER A 121 -10.26 18.96 8.99
C SER A 121 -9.05 18.46 9.80
N PRO A 122 -8.62 19.19 10.87
CA PRO A 122 -7.55 18.70 11.74
C PRO A 122 -7.82 17.34 12.36
N MET A 123 -9.08 16.98 12.60
CA MET A 123 -9.48 15.67 13.12
C MET A 123 -9.25 14.58 12.06
N GLU A 124 -9.61 14.83 10.81
CA GLU A 124 -9.36 13.91 9.70
C GLU A 124 -7.86 13.74 9.45
N GLN A 125 -7.06 14.80 9.52
CA GLN A 125 -5.60 14.68 9.44
C GLN A 125 -5.03 13.83 10.59
N MET A 126 -5.53 14.02 11.81
CA MET A 126 -5.09 13.25 12.97
C MET A 126 -5.46 11.76 12.87
N LEU A 127 -6.66 11.46 12.39
CA LEU A 127 -7.13 10.08 12.27
C LEU A 127 -6.76 9.43 10.93
N GLY A 128 -6.35 10.23 9.94
CA GLY A 128 -6.27 9.84 8.55
C GLY A 128 -7.65 9.92 7.88
N ARG A 129 -7.77 10.75 6.82
CA ARG A 129 -9.03 10.99 6.12
C ARG A 129 -9.57 9.74 5.43
N GLU A 130 -10.89 9.58 5.45
CA GLU A 130 -11.60 8.55 4.71
C GLU A 130 -12.76 9.18 3.92
N GLY A 131 -12.87 8.80 2.63
CA GLY A 131 -13.89 9.33 1.74
C GLY A 131 -15.28 8.74 2.01
N GLN A 132 -16.32 9.49 1.65
CA GLN A 132 -17.72 9.06 1.79
C GLN A 132 -18.16 8.14 0.65
N LEU A 133 -17.53 8.24 -0.52
CA LEU A 133 -17.82 7.42 -1.69
C LEU A 133 -16.68 6.45 -1.91
N MET A 134 -17.01 5.16 -2.02
CA MET A 134 -16.06 4.13 -2.42
C MET A 134 -16.07 4.00 -3.95
N LEU A 135 -14.89 3.99 -4.53
CA LEU A 135 -14.70 3.90 -5.97
C LEU A 135 -13.89 2.65 -6.33
N VAL A 136 -14.26 2.00 -7.42
CA VAL A 136 -13.46 0.96 -8.08
C VAL A 136 -13.20 1.43 -9.50
N ASN A 137 -11.95 1.70 -9.85
CA ASN A 137 -11.57 2.29 -11.13
C ASN A 137 -12.35 3.58 -11.45
N GLY A 138 -12.57 4.43 -10.45
CA GLY A 138 -13.31 5.70 -10.58
C GLY A 138 -14.82 5.57 -10.65
N GLN A 139 -15.41 4.39 -10.44
CA GLN A 139 -16.85 4.15 -10.51
C GLN A 139 -17.40 3.70 -9.15
N VAL A 140 -18.59 4.17 -8.81
CA VAL A 140 -19.33 3.70 -7.62
C VAL A 140 -20.04 2.41 -7.96
N ASN A 141 -19.74 1.33 -7.23
CA ASN A 141 -20.35 0.02 -7.36
C ASN A 141 -20.51 -0.47 -8.82
N PRO A 142 -19.42 -0.60 -9.60
CA PRO A 142 -19.50 -1.10 -10.97
C PRO A 142 -20.07 -2.52 -11.01
N ARG A 143 -20.73 -2.83 -12.14
CA ARG A 143 -21.28 -4.16 -12.41
C ARG A 143 -20.26 -5.01 -13.17
N LEU A 144 -19.97 -6.17 -12.62
CA LEU A 144 -19.09 -7.18 -13.21
C LEU A 144 -19.94 -8.37 -13.65
N SER A 145 -19.50 -9.09 -14.68
CA SER A 145 -20.16 -10.31 -15.17
C SER A 145 -19.14 -11.40 -15.43
N ALA A 146 -19.54 -12.65 -15.18
CA ALA A 146 -18.76 -13.84 -15.46
C ALA A 146 -19.70 -15.04 -15.72
N ARG A 147 -19.15 -16.18 -16.16
CA ARG A 147 -19.88 -17.43 -16.29
C ARG A 147 -19.54 -18.39 -15.14
N PRO A 148 -20.44 -19.32 -14.80
CA PRO A 148 -20.15 -20.35 -13.80
C PRO A 148 -18.90 -21.16 -14.17
N ALA A 149 -18.10 -21.52 -13.15
CA ALA A 149 -16.81 -22.19 -13.26
C ALA A 149 -15.70 -21.39 -13.98
N GLU A 150 -15.96 -20.18 -14.46
CA GLU A 150 -14.93 -19.29 -14.98
C GLU A 150 -13.95 -18.92 -13.85
N ARG A 151 -12.64 -18.99 -14.13
CA ARG A 151 -11.62 -18.55 -13.21
C ARG A 151 -11.02 -17.26 -13.73
N GLU A 152 -11.13 -16.19 -12.94
CA GLU A 152 -10.55 -14.89 -13.24
C GLU A 152 -9.38 -14.60 -12.29
N ARG A 153 -8.42 -13.79 -12.76
CA ARG A 153 -7.36 -13.23 -11.95
C ARG A 153 -7.72 -11.80 -11.58
N TRP A 154 -7.83 -11.54 -10.29
CA TRP A 154 -8.16 -10.21 -9.76
C TRP A 154 -6.95 -9.60 -9.10
N ARG A 155 -6.51 -8.46 -9.60
CA ARG A 155 -5.41 -7.67 -9.09
C ARG A 155 -5.99 -6.42 -8.44
N ILE A 156 -5.92 -6.32 -7.11
CA ILE A 156 -6.59 -5.28 -6.34
C ILE A 156 -5.55 -4.39 -5.68
N VAL A 157 -5.64 -3.08 -5.88
CA VAL A 157 -4.84 -2.05 -5.20
C VAL A 157 -5.72 -1.33 -4.20
N ASN A 158 -5.28 -1.20 -2.96
CA ASN A 158 -5.85 -0.25 -2.01
C ASN A 158 -5.17 1.11 -2.17
N ALA A 159 -5.76 1.99 -2.97
CA ALA A 159 -5.31 3.36 -3.22
C ALA A 159 -6.03 4.40 -2.33
N CYS A 160 -6.67 3.97 -1.23
CA CYS A 160 -7.22 4.89 -0.24
C CYS A 160 -6.08 5.56 0.54
N VAL A 161 -6.28 6.83 0.91
CA VAL A 161 -5.28 7.60 1.68
C VAL A 161 -5.06 7.03 3.07
N SER A 162 -6.13 6.50 3.70
CA SER A 162 -6.06 6.03 5.10
C SER A 162 -6.94 4.83 5.40
N ARG A 163 -7.89 4.50 4.50
CA ARG A 163 -8.87 3.44 4.75
C ARG A 163 -8.27 2.06 4.57
N TYR A 164 -8.45 1.21 5.58
CA TYR A 164 -8.24 -0.22 5.48
C TYR A 164 -9.41 -0.88 4.77
N LEU A 165 -9.11 -1.83 3.90
CA LEU A 165 -10.10 -2.63 3.20
C LEU A 165 -10.09 -4.05 3.77
N ARG A 166 -11.16 -4.46 4.43
CA ARG A 166 -11.39 -5.85 4.80
C ARG A 166 -12.31 -6.46 3.74
N LEU A 167 -11.69 -6.96 2.68
CA LEU A 167 -12.37 -7.42 1.49
C LEU A 167 -13.02 -8.79 1.70
N ARG A 168 -14.26 -8.94 1.20
CA ARG A 168 -14.99 -10.19 1.12
C ARG A 168 -15.78 -10.25 -0.18
N LEU A 169 -15.85 -11.45 -0.75
CA LEU A 169 -16.67 -11.76 -1.93
C LEU A 169 -17.50 -12.99 -1.63
N ASP A 170 -18.68 -12.81 -1.05
CA ASP A 170 -19.54 -13.90 -0.59
C ASP A 170 -19.91 -14.87 -1.69
N GLY A 171 -19.85 -16.16 -1.37
CA GLY A 171 -20.25 -17.26 -2.25
C GLY A 171 -19.28 -17.55 -3.40
N GLN A 172 -18.18 -16.82 -3.51
CA GLN A 172 -17.14 -17.08 -4.51
C GLN A 172 -15.90 -17.70 -3.85
N ARG A 173 -15.09 -18.40 -4.64
CA ARG A 173 -13.85 -19.01 -4.14
C ARG A 173 -12.67 -18.12 -4.47
N MET A 174 -12.03 -17.59 -3.43
CA MET A 174 -10.83 -16.77 -3.58
C MET A 174 -9.58 -17.57 -3.19
N GLN A 175 -8.56 -17.52 -4.03
CA GLN A 175 -7.23 -18.06 -3.75
C GLN A 175 -6.20 -16.94 -3.87
N LEU A 176 -5.49 -16.68 -2.79
CA LEU A 176 -4.46 -15.68 -2.69
C LEU A 176 -3.18 -16.18 -3.36
N LEU A 177 -2.69 -15.46 -4.37
CA LEU A 177 -1.43 -15.73 -5.07
C LEU A 177 -0.28 -14.93 -4.48
N GLY A 178 -0.56 -13.75 -3.94
CA GLY A 178 0.46 -12.87 -3.37
C GLY A 178 -0.12 -11.58 -2.79
N ILE A 179 0.67 -10.95 -1.93
CA ILE A 179 0.43 -9.61 -1.37
C ILE A 179 1.64 -8.75 -1.70
N ASP A 180 1.42 -7.51 -2.10
CA ASP A 180 2.45 -6.54 -2.48
C ASP A 180 3.40 -7.11 -3.55
N SER A 181 4.70 -7.08 -3.31
CA SER A 181 5.73 -7.71 -4.12
C SER A 181 5.93 -9.21 -3.82
N GLY A 182 5.26 -9.72 -2.77
CA GLY A 182 5.39 -11.11 -2.31
C GLY A 182 4.49 -12.07 -3.08
N ARG A 183 5.06 -13.18 -3.53
CA ARG A 183 4.35 -14.29 -4.18
C ARG A 183 4.35 -15.48 -3.23
N PHE A 184 3.21 -16.15 -3.04
CA PHE A 184 3.15 -17.39 -2.25
C PHE A 184 3.60 -18.59 -3.07
N GLY A 185 4.27 -19.54 -2.44
CA GLY A 185 4.68 -20.79 -3.11
C GLY A 185 3.50 -21.68 -3.49
N THR A 186 2.38 -21.56 -2.76
CA THR A 186 1.13 -22.25 -3.01
C THR A 186 -0.02 -21.26 -2.83
N PRO A 187 -1.01 -21.23 -3.75
CA PRO A 187 -2.19 -20.37 -3.57
C PRO A 187 -2.94 -20.73 -2.28
N GLU A 188 -3.27 -19.74 -1.47
CA GLU A 188 -3.97 -19.93 -0.19
C GLU A 188 -5.46 -19.60 -0.35
N THR A 189 -6.35 -20.53 0.05
CA THR A 189 -7.79 -20.25 0.06
C THR A 189 -8.11 -19.29 1.19
N VAL A 190 -8.82 -18.21 0.87
CA VAL A 190 -9.19 -17.16 1.82
C VAL A 190 -10.65 -16.76 1.66
N ASP A 191 -11.32 -16.47 2.78
CA ASP A 191 -12.68 -15.94 2.79
C ASP A 191 -12.69 -14.40 2.87
N GLU A 192 -11.68 -13.83 3.53
CA GLU A 192 -11.51 -12.39 3.73
C GLU A 192 -10.03 -12.02 3.64
N ILE A 193 -9.77 -10.77 3.21
CA ILE A 193 -8.41 -10.23 3.11
C ILE A 193 -8.41 -8.82 3.65
N VAL A 194 -7.46 -8.50 4.54
CA VAL A 194 -7.24 -7.13 5.00
C VAL A 194 -6.12 -6.50 4.22
N LEU A 195 -6.40 -5.37 3.59
CA LEU A 195 -5.43 -4.54 2.89
C LEU A 195 -5.33 -3.18 3.60
N ALA A 196 -4.19 -2.90 4.18
CA ALA A 196 -3.87 -1.55 4.62
C ALA A 196 -3.74 -0.60 3.41
N PRO A 197 -3.81 0.73 3.58
CA PRO A 197 -3.49 1.68 2.52
C PRO A 197 -2.13 1.35 1.89
N GLY A 198 -2.06 1.35 0.56
CA GLY A 198 -0.85 0.98 -0.19
C GLY A 198 -0.67 -0.50 -0.49
N ASN A 199 -1.31 -1.42 0.26
CA ASN A 199 -1.24 -2.84 -0.04
C ASN A 199 -1.93 -3.19 -1.36
N ARG A 200 -1.43 -4.25 -1.99
CA ARG A 200 -1.99 -4.85 -3.20
C ARG A 200 -2.17 -6.34 -2.98
N VAL A 201 -3.11 -6.91 -3.71
CA VAL A 201 -3.35 -8.35 -3.67
C VAL A 201 -3.58 -8.91 -5.07
N ASP A 202 -3.08 -10.11 -5.29
CA ASP A 202 -3.25 -10.90 -6.52
C ASP A 202 -4.03 -12.16 -6.18
N LEU A 203 -5.21 -12.32 -6.77
CA LEU A 203 -6.16 -13.37 -6.46
C LEU A 203 -6.54 -14.18 -7.70
N LEU A 204 -6.81 -15.46 -7.51
CA LEU A 204 -7.65 -16.21 -8.41
C LEU A 204 -9.05 -16.33 -7.81
N VAL A 205 -10.06 -15.96 -8.60
CA VAL A 205 -11.47 -16.07 -8.21
C VAL A 205 -12.15 -17.07 -9.13
N THR A 206 -12.65 -18.18 -8.55
CA THR A 206 -13.45 -19.17 -9.31
C THR A 206 -14.92 -18.89 -9.10
N MET A 207 -15.62 -18.65 -10.19
CA MET A 207 -16.98 -18.15 -10.24
C MET A 207 -18.01 -19.22 -9.92
N VAL A 208 -18.87 -18.94 -8.96
CA VAL A 208 -20.03 -19.75 -8.57
C VAL A 208 -21.30 -19.02 -9.01
N ASP A 209 -22.24 -19.75 -9.62
CA ASP A 209 -23.50 -19.19 -10.16
C ASP A 209 -24.27 -18.35 -9.14
N GLY A 210 -24.84 -17.23 -9.59
CA GLY A 210 -25.61 -16.32 -8.77
C GLY A 210 -25.10 -14.86 -8.79
N THR A 211 -25.52 -14.09 -7.81
CA THR A 211 -25.08 -12.70 -7.62
C THR A 211 -24.24 -12.61 -6.35
N ALA A 212 -23.07 -12.00 -6.46
CA ALA A 212 -22.17 -11.72 -5.34
C ALA A 212 -21.84 -10.23 -5.27
N VAL A 213 -21.44 -9.77 -4.10
CA VAL A 213 -20.97 -8.39 -3.89
C VAL A 213 -19.54 -8.46 -3.37
N LEU A 214 -18.62 -7.82 -4.09
CA LEU A 214 -17.34 -7.45 -3.50
C LEU A 214 -17.60 -6.32 -2.53
N GLU A 215 -17.24 -6.49 -1.27
CA GLU A 215 -17.48 -5.51 -0.23
C GLU A 215 -16.27 -5.33 0.66
N THR A 216 -16.21 -4.21 1.35
CA THR A 216 -15.34 -4.02 2.49
C THR A 216 -16.15 -4.07 3.77
N LEU A 217 -15.67 -4.86 4.73
CA LEU A 217 -16.24 -4.97 6.07
C LEU A 217 -15.61 -3.94 7.01
N PRO A 218 -16.24 -3.64 8.16
CA PRO A 218 -15.64 -2.79 9.16
C PRO A 218 -14.26 -3.30 9.60
N TYR A 219 -13.31 -2.39 9.72
CA TYR A 219 -12.01 -2.63 10.30
C TYR A 219 -11.72 -1.58 11.37
N ASP A 220 -11.37 -2.02 12.57
CA ASP A 220 -11.02 -1.14 13.69
C ASP A 220 -9.49 -1.02 13.75
N ARG A 221 -8.96 0.07 13.20
CA ARG A 221 -7.54 0.42 13.24
C ARG A 221 -7.12 1.13 14.52
N GLY A 222 -7.99 1.17 15.52
CA GLY A 222 -7.79 1.94 16.73
C GLY A 222 -8.12 3.43 16.57
N ALA A 223 -8.13 4.11 17.68
CA ALA A 223 -8.30 5.57 17.73
C ALA A 223 -7.58 6.13 18.95
N PRO A 224 -7.15 7.43 18.94
CA PRO A 224 -6.66 8.10 20.14
C PRO A 224 -7.81 8.22 21.15
N GLY A 225 -8.03 7.20 21.93
CA GLY A 225 -9.14 7.11 22.87
C GLY A 225 -8.67 7.03 24.32
N GLY A 226 -8.69 8.15 24.99
CA GLY A 226 -8.42 8.26 26.43
C GLY A 226 -8.94 9.54 27.06
N MET A 227 -9.45 10.50 26.30
CA MET A 227 -9.89 11.80 26.83
C MET A 227 -11.39 12.09 26.71
N MET A 228 -12.21 11.15 26.23
CA MET A 228 -13.68 11.32 26.27
C MET A 228 -14.34 10.06 26.84
N SER A 229 -14.13 9.83 28.14
CA SER A 229 -15.01 8.96 28.91
C SER A 229 -16.32 9.71 29.15
N GLY A 230 -17.42 9.31 28.49
CA GLY A 230 -18.75 9.78 28.85
C GLY A 230 -19.64 10.26 27.72
N GLY A 231 -19.40 9.92 26.50
CA GLY A 231 -20.30 10.19 25.40
C GLY A 231 -20.24 9.08 24.34
N GLU A 232 -21.35 8.89 23.64
CA GLU A 232 -21.39 8.04 22.44
C GLU A 232 -20.12 8.28 21.62
N ARG A 233 -19.47 7.19 21.15
CA ARG A 233 -18.34 7.29 20.22
C ARG A 233 -18.73 8.32 19.15
N PRO A 234 -17.90 9.32 18.86
CA PRO A 234 -18.21 10.22 17.75
C PRO A 234 -18.47 9.29 16.56
N ARG A 235 -19.66 9.32 16.03
CA ARG A 235 -19.89 8.91 14.66
C ARG A 235 -19.17 9.96 13.81
N SER A 236 -17.84 9.90 13.79
CA SER A 236 -17.06 10.42 12.69
C SER A 236 -17.75 9.89 11.45
N GLY A 237 -18.08 10.73 10.49
CA GLY A 237 -18.82 10.36 9.27
C GLY A 237 -18.06 9.39 8.37
N THR A 238 -17.16 8.64 8.92
CA THR A 238 -16.45 7.53 8.33
C THR A 238 -17.41 6.38 8.13
N LEU A 239 -17.42 5.84 6.96
CA LEU A 239 -18.00 4.55 6.64
C LEU A 239 -17.24 3.44 7.40
N ALA A 240 -17.14 3.54 8.73
CA ALA A 240 -16.69 2.45 9.59
C ALA A 240 -17.59 1.22 9.47
N GLY A 241 -18.54 1.27 8.54
CA GLY A 241 -19.50 0.26 8.19
C GLY A 241 -19.12 -0.50 6.92
N ARG A 242 -19.86 -1.56 6.68
CA ARG A 242 -19.85 -2.34 5.45
C ARG A 242 -20.15 -1.44 4.24
N ALA A 243 -19.36 -1.54 3.17
CA ALA A 243 -19.59 -0.83 1.92
C ALA A 243 -19.47 -1.78 0.72
N SER A 244 -20.40 -1.66 -0.23
CA SER A 244 -20.33 -2.39 -1.50
C SER A 244 -19.33 -1.71 -2.43
N LEU A 245 -18.41 -2.50 -2.99
CA LEU A 245 -17.37 -2.06 -3.91
C LEU A 245 -17.73 -2.38 -5.36
N ALA A 246 -18.23 -3.59 -5.63
CA ALA A 246 -18.69 -4.00 -6.95
C ALA A 246 -19.75 -5.08 -6.84
N THR A 247 -20.68 -5.12 -7.80
CA THR A 247 -21.70 -6.18 -7.91
C THR A 247 -21.30 -7.13 -9.04
N LEU A 248 -21.12 -8.42 -8.73
CA LEU A 248 -20.77 -9.47 -9.67
C LEU A 248 -22.02 -10.31 -9.97
N THR A 249 -22.36 -10.47 -11.25
CA THR A 249 -23.38 -11.40 -11.72
C THR A 249 -22.70 -12.56 -12.45
N VAL A 250 -22.85 -13.76 -11.92
CA VAL A 250 -22.36 -15.00 -12.53
C VAL A 250 -23.57 -15.75 -13.09
N ALA A 251 -23.63 -15.89 -14.42
CA ALA A 251 -24.77 -16.51 -15.08
C ALA A 251 -24.40 -17.07 -16.46
N GLY A 252 -25.26 -17.95 -17.01
CA GLY A 252 -25.10 -18.54 -18.31
C GLY A 252 -24.57 -19.99 -18.24
N GLU A 253 -24.19 -20.53 -19.38
CA GLU A 253 -23.65 -21.88 -19.43
C GLU A 253 -22.29 -21.98 -18.77
N PRO A 254 -22.06 -22.95 -17.89
CA PRO A 254 -20.78 -23.16 -17.25
C PRO A 254 -19.65 -23.37 -18.27
N VAL A 255 -18.47 -22.85 -17.96
CA VAL A 255 -17.26 -23.16 -18.73
C VAL A 255 -16.57 -24.41 -18.17
N THR A 256 -15.68 -25.02 -18.96
CA THR A 256 -14.78 -26.04 -18.43
C THR A 256 -13.91 -25.44 -17.36
N ALA A 257 -13.88 -26.05 -16.18
CA ALA A 257 -13.04 -25.60 -15.08
C ALA A 257 -11.55 -25.57 -15.51
N ALA A 258 -10.88 -24.46 -15.21
CA ALA A 258 -9.46 -24.36 -15.47
C ALA A 258 -8.67 -25.33 -14.55
N PRO A 259 -7.52 -25.88 -15.00
CA PRO A 259 -6.68 -26.74 -14.17
C PRO A 259 -6.22 -26.01 -12.91
N GLU A 260 -5.91 -26.74 -11.85
CA GLU A 260 -5.33 -26.14 -10.65
C GLU A 260 -4.03 -25.40 -10.98
N VAL A 261 -3.78 -24.30 -10.26
CA VAL A 261 -2.53 -23.58 -10.40
C VAL A 261 -1.43 -24.39 -9.76
N LEU A 262 -0.38 -24.65 -10.52
CA LEU A 262 0.80 -25.35 -10.03
C LEU A 262 1.51 -24.48 -8.97
N LEU A 263 2.32 -25.17 -8.16
CA LEU A 263 3.18 -24.50 -7.17
C LEU A 263 4.03 -23.44 -7.86
N GLN A 264 3.98 -22.24 -7.36
CA GLN A 264 4.89 -21.18 -7.74
C GLN A 264 6.28 -21.48 -7.17
N PRO A 265 7.37 -20.96 -7.75
CA PRO A 265 8.66 -21.00 -7.09
C PRO A 265 8.55 -20.45 -5.66
N ALA A 266 9.13 -21.15 -4.71
CA ALA A 266 9.17 -20.67 -3.33
C ALA A 266 9.92 -19.32 -3.27
N PRO A 267 9.39 -18.31 -2.56
CA PRO A 267 10.08 -17.03 -2.41
C PRO A 267 11.39 -17.23 -1.63
N ARG A 268 12.35 -16.32 -1.86
CA ARG A 268 13.58 -16.25 -1.06
C ARG A 268 13.22 -16.20 0.44
N ASP A 269 13.93 -16.96 1.27
CA ASP A 269 13.72 -16.99 2.71
C ASP A 269 14.98 -16.56 3.46
N LEU A 270 14.92 -15.42 4.13
CA LEU A 270 16.04 -14.86 4.88
C LEU A 270 16.13 -15.36 6.33
N ARG A 271 15.17 -16.19 6.81
CA ARG A 271 15.12 -16.62 8.24
C ARG A 271 16.40 -17.30 8.72
N GLY A 272 17.05 -18.06 7.85
CA GLY A 272 18.31 -18.74 8.13
C GLY A 272 19.57 -17.92 7.85
N THR A 273 19.47 -16.71 7.32
CA THR A 273 20.61 -15.91 6.88
C THR A 273 21.17 -15.08 8.05
N ALA A 274 22.50 -14.94 8.12
CA ALA A 274 23.14 -14.06 9.08
C ALA A 274 22.78 -12.59 8.79
N VAL A 275 22.56 -11.81 9.83
CA VAL A 275 22.25 -10.37 9.73
C VAL A 275 23.46 -9.55 10.15
N THR A 276 23.70 -8.44 9.44
CA THR A 276 24.79 -7.52 9.71
C THR A 276 24.46 -6.54 10.83
N ALA A 277 23.17 -6.16 10.95
CA ALA A 277 22.69 -5.25 11.98
C ALA A 277 21.27 -5.57 12.42
N ARG A 278 20.90 -5.09 13.62
CA ARG A 278 19.54 -5.07 14.15
C ARG A 278 19.15 -3.65 14.49
N ARG A 279 17.94 -3.24 14.10
CA ARG A 279 17.42 -1.88 14.39
C ARG A 279 16.02 -1.94 14.96
N GLU A 280 15.64 -0.88 15.65
CA GLU A 280 14.26 -0.62 16.05
C GLU A 280 13.83 0.73 15.48
N LEU A 281 12.66 0.74 14.81
CA LEU A 281 11.97 1.95 14.39
C LEU A 281 10.69 2.05 15.22
N THR A 282 10.59 3.12 16.02
CA THR A 282 9.43 3.39 16.87
C THR A 282 8.53 4.44 16.23
N PHE A 283 7.32 4.03 15.85
CA PHE A 283 6.27 4.89 15.33
C PHE A 283 5.42 5.41 16.50
N ALA A 284 5.26 6.71 16.59
CA ALA A 284 4.56 7.34 17.68
C ALA A 284 3.73 8.55 17.23
N MET A 285 2.55 8.67 17.84
CA MET A 285 1.72 9.86 17.80
C MET A 285 1.71 10.51 19.19
N GLY A 286 1.83 11.82 19.26
CA GLY A 286 1.85 12.56 20.51
C GLY A 286 1.23 13.94 20.39
N MET A 287 0.97 14.59 21.54
CA MET A 287 0.62 16.02 21.54
C MET A 287 1.86 16.81 21.17
N GLY A 288 1.78 17.63 20.13
CA GLY A 288 2.85 18.55 19.73
C GLY A 288 3.24 19.44 20.90
N GLY A 289 4.53 19.57 21.18
CA GLY A 289 5.01 20.41 22.27
C GLY A 289 4.67 21.87 22.02
N MET A 290 4.15 22.56 23.02
CA MET A 290 3.79 23.99 23.01
C MET A 290 5.00 24.94 22.83
N MET A 291 6.17 24.48 22.42
CA MET A 291 7.43 25.26 22.40
C MET A 291 7.97 25.57 20.99
N GLY A 292 7.10 25.82 20.00
CA GLY A 292 7.56 26.28 18.68
C GLY A 292 6.40 26.78 17.84
N GLY A 293 6.37 28.08 17.57
CA GLY A 293 5.26 28.80 16.94
C GLY A 293 4.83 28.17 15.60
N GLY A 294 3.54 27.84 15.46
CA GLY A 294 2.87 27.47 14.22
C GLY A 294 2.88 25.97 13.99
N GLY A 295 2.31 25.17 14.86
CA GLY A 295 2.35 23.72 14.72
C GLY A 295 0.99 23.05 14.86
N SER A 296 0.83 21.92 14.20
CA SER A 296 -0.21 20.92 14.40
C SER A 296 -0.32 20.59 15.89
N MET A 297 -1.55 20.39 16.38
CA MET A 297 -1.79 19.94 17.76
C MET A 297 -1.26 18.52 18.02
N MET A 298 -0.90 17.79 16.98
CA MET A 298 -0.38 16.42 17.02
C MET A 298 0.97 16.34 16.33
N SER A 299 1.88 15.55 16.89
CA SER A 299 3.15 15.19 16.26
C SER A 299 3.09 13.73 15.77
N PHE A 300 3.68 13.48 14.63
CA PHE A 300 3.80 12.16 13.99
C PHE A 300 5.27 11.86 13.80
N THR A 301 5.80 10.91 14.55
CA THR A 301 7.25 10.72 14.63
C THR A 301 7.69 9.29 14.39
N ILE A 302 8.88 9.15 13.82
CA ILE A 302 9.66 7.91 13.84
C ILE A 302 10.91 8.15 14.69
N ASN A 303 11.12 7.31 15.71
CA ASN A 303 12.18 7.46 16.71
C ASN A 303 12.19 8.85 17.38
N GLY A 304 11.00 9.42 17.64
CA GLY A 304 10.82 10.72 18.28
C GLY A 304 11.17 11.93 17.40
N ARG A 305 11.29 11.75 16.08
CA ARG A 305 11.62 12.81 15.12
C ARG A 305 10.58 12.88 14.02
N GLU A 306 10.21 14.09 13.64
CA GLU A 306 9.46 14.37 12.42
C GLU A 306 10.40 14.37 11.20
N PHE A 307 9.84 14.22 10.02
CA PHE A 307 10.57 14.21 8.76
C PHE A 307 11.39 15.49 8.53
N ASP A 308 12.60 15.30 8.04
CA ASP A 308 13.51 16.35 7.59
C ASP A 308 14.27 15.83 6.36
N PRO A 309 14.00 16.35 5.16
CA PRO A 309 14.65 15.87 3.94
C PRO A 309 16.16 16.11 3.91
N GLY A 310 16.67 17.01 4.75
CA GLY A 310 18.10 17.28 4.90
C GLY A 310 18.84 16.29 5.80
N ARG A 311 18.10 15.44 6.54
CA ARG A 311 18.69 14.55 7.55
C ARG A 311 18.59 13.09 7.10
N VAL A 312 19.68 12.34 7.19
CA VAL A 312 19.66 10.88 7.08
C VAL A 312 19.37 10.29 8.46
N ASP A 313 18.25 9.57 8.60
CA ASP A 313 17.83 8.95 9.87
C ASP A 313 18.42 7.55 10.04
N THR A 314 18.59 6.82 8.93
CA THR A 314 19.12 5.45 8.91
C THR A 314 20.14 5.28 7.80
N THR A 315 21.30 4.76 8.11
CA THR A 315 22.32 4.36 7.11
C THR A 315 22.46 2.85 7.13
N VAL A 316 22.47 2.23 5.94
CA VAL A 316 22.66 0.80 5.73
C VAL A 316 23.79 0.56 4.73
N GLU A 317 24.42 -0.63 4.79
CA GLU A 317 25.45 -1.02 3.82
C GLU A 317 24.82 -1.78 2.65
N THR A 318 25.15 -1.40 1.41
CA THR A 318 24.78 -2.16 0.22
C THR A 318 25.36 -3.57 0.29
N GLY A 319 24.59 -4.58 -0.07
CA GLY A 319 24.93 -6.00 0.08
C GLY A 319 24.66 -6.57 1.47
N SER A 320 24.14 -5.76 2.41
CA SER A 320 23.83 -6.22 3.76
C SER A 320 22.42 -6.80 3.89
N ILE A 321 22.21 -7.61 4.93
CA ILE A 321 20.89 -8.06 5.38
C ILE A 321 20.72 -7.58 6.81
N GLU A 322 19.67 -6.82 7.07
CA GLU A 322 19.36 -6.32 8.40
C GLU A 322 18.04 -6.88 8.94
N GLU A 323 17.92 -6.98 10.26
CA GLU A 323 16.70 -7.33 10.96
C GLU A 323 16.16 -6.10 11.68
N TRP A 324 14.94 -5.68 11.33
CA TRP A 324 14.31 -4.50 11.90
C TRP A 324 13.11 -4.87 12.75
N THR A 325 12.97 -4.21 13.90
CA THR A 325 11.75 -4.24 14.72
C THR A 325 10.99 -2.95 14.45
N LEU A 326 9.83 -3.07 13.82
CA LEU A 326 8.88 -1.98 13.64
C LEU A 326 7.97 -1.96 14.86
N ARG A 327 8.13 -0.97 15.72
CA ARG A 327 7.37 -0.83 16.98
C ARG A 327 6.38 0.30 16.87
N ASN A 328 5.13 0.03 17.13
CA ASN A 328 4.07 1.03 17.21
C ASN A 328 3.68 1.27 18.68
N THR A 329 3.92 2.48 19.19
CA THR A 329 3.54 2.88 20.54
C THR A 329 2.25 3.69 20.59
N SER A 330 1.68 4.01 19.42
CA SER A 330 0.45 4.79 19.30
C SER A 330 -0.80 3.92 19.51
N PRO A 331 -1.98 4.54 19.74
CA PRO A 331 -3.25 3.82 19.88
C PRO A 331 -3.91 3.46 18.55
N MET A 332 -3.25 3.70 17.42
CA MET A 332 -3.75 3.40 16.08
C MET A 332 -2.75 2.53 15.32
N ASP A 333 -3.25 1.74 14.36
CA ASP A 333 -2.42 1.00 13.43
C ASP A 333 -1.62 1.95 12.53
N HIS A 334 -0.41 1.54 12.17
CA HIS A 334 0.42 2.22 11.18
C HIS A 334 0.90 1.22 10.13
N PRO A 335 0.45 1.33 8.87
CA PRO A 335 1.04 0.60 7.77
C PRO A 335 2.38 1.24 7.43
N VAL A 336 3.46 0.50 7.57
CA VAL A 336 4.83 0.98 7.33
C VAL A 336 5.27 0.56 5.95
N HIS A 337 5.55 1.54 5.09
CA HIS A 337 6.11 1.36 3.77
C HIS A 337 7.62 1.65 3.78
N LEU A 338 8.38 0.80 3.11
CA LEU A 338 9.78 1.01 2.78
C LEU A 338 9.93 1.03 1.27
N HIS A 339 10.45 2.14 0.75
CA HIS A 339 10.74 2.27 -0.67
C HIS A 339 11.87 1.34 -1.09
N VAL A 340 11.89 0.93 -2.36
CA VAL A 340 12.94 0.13 -3.01
C VAL A 340 13.03 -1.31 -2.49
N TRP A 341 13.20 -1.51 -1.20
CA TRP A 341 13.53 -2.82 -0.62
C TRP A 341 12.32 -3.44 0.09
N PRO A 342 11.81 -4.58 -0.39
CA PRO A 342 10.72 -5.29 0.27
C PRO A 342 11.19 -5.89 1.60
N MET A 343 10.25 -6.09 2.51
CA MET A 343 10.45 -6.62 3.85
C MET A 343 9.92 -8.05 3.96
N GLN A 344 10.76 -9.00 4.37
CA GLN A 344 10.29 -10.32 4.78
C GLN A 344 9.79 -10.27 6.23
N ILE A 345 8.53 -10.61 6.45
CA ILE A 345 7.95 -10.69 7.79
C ILE A 345 8.50 -11.93 8.51
N LEU A 346 9.09 -11.72 9.67
CA LEU A 346 9.59 -12.79 10.54
C LEU A 346 8.61 -13.12 11.65
N GLU A 347 7.95 -12.09 12.21
CA GLU A 347 7.12 -12.23 13.38
C GLU A 347 6.13 -11.07 13.48
N ILE A 348 4.88 -11.36 13.77
CA ILE A 348 3.83 -10.40 14.08
C ILE A 348 3.33 -10.74 15.48
N ASP A 349 3.51 -9.86 16.47
CA ASP A 349 3.09 -10.05 17.86
C ASP A 349 3.48 -11.42 18.45
N GLY A 350 4.73 -11.83 18.26
CA GLY A 350 5.24 -13.11 18.77
C GLY A 350 4.86 -14.34 17.92
N ARG A 351 4.14 -14.16 16.80
CA ARG A 351 3.75 -15.27 15.90
C ARG A 351 4.58 -15.23 14.62
N THR A 352 5.26 -16.33 14.32
CA THR A 352 6.03 -16.51 13.11
C THR A 352 5.13 -17.05 12.00
N PRO A 353 5.12 -16.45 10.78
CA PRO A 353 4.45 -17.03 9.62
C PRO A 353 5.03 -18.40 9.24
N ASP A 354 4.16 -19.33 8.79
CA ASP A 354 4.57 -20.67 8.38
C ASP A 354 5.44 -20.65 7.11
N SER A 355 5.17 -19.71 6.21
CA SER A 355 5.92 -19.50 4.96
C SER A 355 6.64 -18.14 4.95
N ALA A 356 7.56 -17.94 3.99
CA ALA A 356 8.18 -16.64 3.77
C ALA A 356 7.14 -15.68 3.17
N VAL A 357 6.82 -14.62 3.91
CA VAL A 357 5.87 -13.57 3.49
C VAL A 357 6.66 -12.29 3.25
N TRP A 358 6.54 -11.76 2.03
CA TRP A 358 7.20 -10.52 1.61
C TRP A 358 6.16 -9.44 1.35
N GLN A 359 6.38 -8.26 1.90
CA GLN A 359 5.54 -7.08 1.69
C GLN A 359 6.42 -5.83 1.63
N ASP A 360 5.96 -4.80 0.95
CA ASP A 360 6.58 -3.47 1.02
C ASP A 360 5.75 -2.51 1.89
N VAL A 361 4.52 -2.89 2.25
CA VAL A 361 3.70 -2.21 3.26
C VAL A 361 3.33 -3.21 4.35
N VAL A 362 3.91 -3.05 5.54
CA VAL A 362 3.67 -3.92 6.70
C VAL A 362 2.81 -3.20 7.73
N ASN A 363 1.62 -3.72 8.02
CA ASN A 363 0.79 -3.14 9.06
C ASN A 363 1.34 -3.45 10.46
N VAL A 364 1.62 -2.43 11.25
CA VAL A 364 1.99 -2.56 12.66
C VAL A 364 0.80 -2.11 13.51
N ALA A 365 0.11 -3.08 14.10
CA ALA A 365 -1.10 -2.83 14.88
C ALA A 365 -0.83 -1.90 16.09
N ALA A 366 -1.88 -1.26 16.59
CA ALA A 366 -1.81 -0.37 17.74
C ALA A 366 -1.12 -1.04 18.93
N ARG A 367 -0.11 -0.39 19.52
CA ARG A 367 0.66 -0.87 20.69
C ARG A 367 1.33 -2.23 20.49
N SER A 368 1.74 -2.53 19.26
CA SER A 368 2.28 -3.79 18.81
C SER A 368 3.64 -3.63 18.15
N GLN A 369 4.20 -4.72 17.71
CA GLN A 369 5.44 -4.72 16.92
C GLN A 369 5.44 -5.83 15.86
N VAL A 370 6.17 -5.57 14.78
CA VAL A 370 6.46 -6.54 13.73
C VAL A 370 7.96 -6.61 13.54
N ARG A 371 8.49 -7.81 13.39
CA ARG A 371 9.90 -8.03 13.09
C ARG A 371 10.04 -8.45 11.64
N VAL A 372 10.95 -7.79 10.92
CA VAL A 372 11.17 -8.02 9.49
C VAL A 372 12.65 -8.20 9.19
N ARG A 373 12.97 -8.83 8.05
CA ARG A 373 14.29 -8.79 7.44
C ARG A 373 14.25 -8.10 6.09
N ILE A 374 15.30 -7.34 5.82
CA ILE A 374 15.46 -6.57 4.61
C ILE A 374 16.82 -6.90 4.02
N ALA A 375 16.85 -7.18 2.72
CA ALA A 375 18.09 -7.37 1.97
C ALA A 375 18.34 -6.08 1.16
N PHE A 376 19.44 -5.41 1.44
CA PHE A 376 19.90 -4.22 0.72
C PHE A 376 20.88 -4.62 -0.36
N ASP A 377 20.47 -5.53 -1.25
CA ASP A 377 21.37 -6.31 -2.09
C ASP A 377 22.17 -5.48 -3.12
N ASP A 378 21.59 -4.41 -3.71
CA ASP A 378 22.10 -3.89 -4.99
C ASP A 378 22.03 -2.38 -5.21
N PHE A 379 21.04 -1.67 -4.68
CA PHE A 379 20.90 -0.23 -4.92
C PHE A 379 21.53 0.60 -3.79
N ALA A 380 22.43 1.52 -4.17
CA ALA A 380 22.86 2.60 -3.31
C ALA A 380 21.95 3.82 -3.49
N GLY A 381 22.05 4.77 -2.57
CA GLY A 381 21.37 6.06 -2.65
C GLY A 381 20.42 6.32 -1.49
N ARG A 382 19.75 7.49 -1.58
CA ARG A 382 18.82 7.97 -0.55
C ARG A 382 17.39 7.65 -0.94
N SER A 383 16.64 7.12 0.01
CA SER A 383 15.21 6.84 -0.11
C SER A 383 14.50 7.11 1.21
N VAL A 384 13.26 6.66 1.37
CA VAL A 384 12.44 6.91 2.56
C VAL A 384 11.75 5.64 3.05
N TYR A 385 11.36 5.67 4.32
CA TYR A 385 10.37 4.79 4.92
C TYR A 385 9.37 5.64 5.69
N HIS A 386 8.10 5.27 5.69
CA HIS A 386 7.05 6.10 6.27
C HIS A 386 5.80 5.29 6.66
N CYS A 387 4.91 5.92 7.40
CA CYS A 387 3.55 5.44 7.58
C CYS A 387 2.74 5.68 6.31
N HIS A 388 2.03 4.67 5.81
CA HIS A 388 1.19 4.81 4.61
C HIS A 388 -0.27 5.24 4.92
N ILE A 389 -0.56 5.73 6.12
CA ILE A 389 -1.64 6.69 6.34
C ILE A 389 -1.08 8.03 5.90
N LEU A 390 -1.46 8.50 4.70
CA LEU A 390 -0.76 9.58 4.01
C LEU A 390 -0.91 10.93 4.72
N ASP A 391 -2.01 11.13 5.46
CA ASP A 391 -2.11 12.29 6.35
C ASP A 391 -1.04 12.28 7.47
N HIS A 392 -0.65 11.09 7.97
CA HIS A 392 0.43 10.98 8.96
C HIS A 392 1.81 11.19 8.32
N GLU A 393 2.01 10.68 7.11
CA GLU A 393 3.21 10.90 6.31
C GLU A 393 3.44 12.39 6.06
N ASP A 394 2.43 13.09 5.51
CA ASP A 394 2.49 14.53 5.21
C ASP A 394 2.66 15.39 6.48
N ASN A 395 2.33 14.85 7.65
CA ASN A 395 2.52 15.49 8.95
C ASN A 395 3.79 15.00 9.69
N GLY A 396 4.72 14.31 9.01
CA GLY A 396 6.06 14.03 9.51
C GLY A 396 6.39 12.60 9.88
N MET A 397 5.45 11.62 9.76
CA MET A 397 5.75 10.20 10.06
C MET A 397 6.52 9.55 8.92
N MET A 398 7.70 10.08 8.62
CA MET A 398 8.62 9.63 7.57
C MET A 398 10.07 9.79 8.03
N GLY A 399 10.97 8.96 7.52
CA GLY A 399 12.41 9.04 7.77
C GLY A 399 13.21 8.75 6.52
N VAL A 400 14.41 9.33 6.43
CA VAL A 400 15.33 9.13 5.30
C VAL A 400 16.26 7.96 5.58
N ILE A 401 16.34 7.03 4.64
CA ILE A 401 17.33 5.96 4.59
C ILE A 401 18.36 6.23 3.52
N GLU A 402 19.62 5.94 3.81
CA GLU A 402 20.72 5.98 2.85
C GLU A 402 21.41 4.62 2.80
N ALA A 403 21.41 3.97 1.64
CA ALA A 403 22.21 2.78 1.35
C ALA A 403 23.53 3.20 0.68
N ARG A 404 24.69 2.73 1.17
CA ARG A 404 26.02 3.09 0.69
C ARG A 404 27.05 1.97 0.83
#